data_6c01618b83cae6f9279db4bd1192b3a8
#
_entry.id   6c01618b83cae6f9279db4bd1192b3a8
#
_cell.length_a   1.000
_cell.length_b   1.000
_cell.length_c   1.000
_cell.angle_alpha   90.00
_cell.angle_beta   90.00
_cell.angle_gamma   90.00
#
_symmetry.space_group_name_H-M   'P 1'
#
loop_
_entity.id
_entity.type
_entity.pdbx_description
1 polymer ?
#
loop_
_entity_poly.entity_id
_entity_poly.type
_entity_poly.pdbx_seq_one_letter_code
_entity_poly.pdbx_strand_id
1 'polypeptide(L)'
;MPADLTVTSKHDGSTIQVNGRRIGVAKGYALVVLDPETGDVRSHETFNTSWYREDSERLARFIAALPGGAPVVVASEFDVSRMLTAEAVAALGSLGLAEDLRGRFNVLHAAIGVKGAARGTALEAVHQDAATVTIGAPQFRIVELNGLELR
;
A
#
# COMPACT_ATOMS: atom_id res chain seq x y z
N MET A 1 14.40 6.82 -3.40
CA MET A 1 14.01 6.92 -1.97
C MET A 1 14.67 5.78 -1.22
N PRO A 2 15.54 6.07 -0.26
CA PRO A 2 16.20 5.02 0.51
C PRO A 2 15.32 4.59 1.67
N ALA A 3 14.62 3.48 1.50
CA ALA A 3 13.75 2.97 2.56
C ALA A 3 13.62 1.46 2.45
N ASP A 4 13.54 0.83 3.61
CA ASP A 4 13.13 -0.57 3.75
C ASP A 4 11.64 -0.58 4.04
N LEU A 5 10.86 -1.16 3.13
CA LEU A 5 9.41 -1.18 3.23
C LEU A 5 8.92 -2.63 3.16
N THR A 6 8.05 -3.00 4.07
CA THR A 6 7.35 -4.28 4.01
C THR A 6 5.88 -4.04 4.33
N VAL A 7 5.02 -4.51 3.46
CA VAL A 7 3.57 -4.43 3.61
C VAL A 7 3.03 -5.84 3.64
N THR A 8 2.32 -6.18 4.70
CA THR A 8 1.66 -7.48 4.81
C THR A 8 0.20 -7.26 5.12
N SER A 9 -0.65 -7.62 4.17
CA SER A 9 -2.11 -7.53 4.30
C SER A 9 -2.66 -8.89 4.67
N LYS A 10 -3.45 -8.94 5.72
CA LYS A 10 -4.06 -10.16 6.28
C LYS A 10 -5.50 -9.89 6.64
N HIS A 11 -6.24 -10.94 6.97
CA HIS A 11 -7.59 -10.79 7.49
C HIS A 11 -7.60 -10.18 8.88
N ASP A 12 -6.53 -10.43 9.63
CA ASP A 12 -6.33 -9.86 10.96
C ASP A 12 -4.83 -9.71 11.20
N GLY A 13 -4.40 -8.54 11.68
CA GLY A 13 -3.00 -8.30 11.98
C GLY A 13 -2.15 -7.85 10.81
N SER A 14 -2.73 -7.13 9.86
CA SER A 14 -1.96 -6.49 8.78
C SER A 14 -0.99 -5.47 9.34
N THR A 15 0.17 -5.34 8.69
CA THR A 15 1.21 -4.40 9.14
C THR A 15 1.89 -3.72 7.97
N ILE A 16 2.36 -2.50 8.24
CA ILE A 16 3.27 -1.78 7.37
C ILE A 16 4.53 -1.51 8.19
N GLN A 17 5.69 -1.86 7.63
CA GLN A 17 6.98 -1.54 8.26
C GLN A 17 7.74 -0.57 7.37
N VAL A 18 8.18 0.54 7.95
CA VAL A 18 8.97 1.56 7.28
C VAL A 18 10.25 1.73 8.07
N ASN A 19 11.38 1.30 7.49
CA ASN A 19 12.70 1.40 8.11
C ASN A 19 12.70 0.83 9.54
N GLY A 20 12.07 -0.34 9.71
CA GLY A 20 11.96 -1.01 11.00
C GLY A 20 10.85 -0.52 11.90
N ARG A 21 10.21 0.60 11.58
CA ARG A 21 9.07 1.11 12.35
C ARG A 21 7.79 0.41 11.89
N ARG A 22 7.07 -0.15 12.84
CA ARG A 22 5.84 -0.87 12.56
C ARG A 22 4.63 0.03 12.72
N ILE A 23 3.76 0.01 11.72
CA ILE A 23 2.49 0.75 11.73
C ILE A 23 1.37 -0.26 11.62
N GLY A 24 0.48 -0.29 12.61
CA GLY A 24 -0.67 -1.18 12.59
C GLY A 24 -1.73 -0.70 11.61
N VAL A 25 -2.50 -1.65 11.09
CA VAL A 25 -3.54 -1.41 10.11
C VAL A 25 -4.88 -1.78 10.72
N ALA A 26 -5.84 -0.87 10.65
CA ALA A 26 -7.21 -1.15 11.02
C ALA A 26 -7.97 -1.70 9.82
N LYS A 27 -9.20 -2.18 10.03
CA LYS A 27 -10.00 -2.79 8.96
C LYS A 27 -10.24 -1.81 7.83
N GLY A 28 -10.06 -2.29 6.60
CA GLY A 28 -10.17 -1.50 5.38
C GLY A 28 -8.81 -1.24 4.77
N TYR A 29 -8.70 -0.17 4.01
CA TYR A 29 -7.44 0.28 3.43
C TYR A 29 -6.69 1.19 4.40
N ALA A 30 -5.39 0.99 4.50
CA ALA A 30 -4.48 1.90 5.19
C ALA A 30 -3.46 2.43 4.19
N LEU A 31 -3.29 3.74 4.16
CA LEU A 31 -2.31 4.40 3.31
C LEU A 31 -1.29 5.12 4.17
N VAL A 32 -0.01 4.90 3.87
CA VAL A 32 1.10 5.60 4.51
C VAL A 32 1.84 6.39 3.44
N VAL A 33 1.91 7.70 3.62
CA VAL A 33 2.55 8.61 2.67
C VAL A 33 3.96 8.90 3.18
N LEU A 34 4.94 8.74 2.30
CA LEU A 34 6.34 8.92 2.65
C LEU A 34 6.91 10.18 2.00
N ASP A 35 7.95 10.71 2.63
CA ASP A 35 8.76 11.75 2.01
C ASP A 35 9.57 11.15 0.86
N PRO A 36 9.51 11.72 -0.36
CA PRO A 36 10.20 11.11 -1.51
C PRO A 36 11.72 11.17 -1.41
N GLU A 37 12.28 12.05 -0.59
CA GLU A 37 13.74 12.16 -0.46
C GLU A 37 14.28 11.35 0.69
N THR A 38 13.61 11.39 1.85
CA THR A 38 14.12 10.75 3.06
C THR A 38 13.53 9.39 3.34
N GLY A 39 12.33 9.11 2.82
CA GLY A 39 11.60 7.89 3.16
C GLY A 39 10.87 7.96 4.49
N ASP A 40 10.88 9.12 5.16
CA ASP A 40 10.17 9.26 6.43
C ASP A 40 8.66 9.27 6.24
N VAL A 41 7.95 8.80 7.26
CA VAL A 41 6.48 8.82 7.24
C VAL A 41 6.00 10.25 7.40
N ARG A 42 5.23 10.74 6.43
CA ARG A 42 4.62 12.07 6.48
C ARG A 42 3.23 12.04 7.10
N SER A 43 2.44 11.04 6.71
CA SER A 43 1.07 10.90 7.22
C SER A 43 0.59 9.49 6.96
N HIS A 44 -0.45 9.09 7.68
CA HIS A 44 -1.15 7.85 7.40
C HIS A 44 -2.62 7.98 7.77
N GLU A 45 -3.46 7.25 7.04
CA GLU A 45 -4.90 7.26 7.23
C GLU A 45 -5.48 5.89 6.94
N THR A 46 -6.61 5.59 7.57
CA THR A 46 -7.34 4.34 7.37
C THR A 46 -8.74 4.64 6.85
N PHE A 47 -9.21 3.79 5.92
CA PHE A 47 -10.49 3.96 5.24
C PHE A 47 -11.22 2.62 5.23
N ASN A 48 -12.34 2.53 5.93
CA ASN A 48 -13.12 1.29 5.96
C ASN A 48 -14.09 1.24 4.79
N THR A 49 -13.57 0.87 3.63
CA THR A 49 -14.34 0.82 2.38
C THR A 49 -15.22 -0.42 2.29
N SER A 50 -15.17 -1.31 3.27
CA SER A 50 -16.14 -2.41 3.38
C SER A 50 -17.46 -1.96 3.96
N TRP A 51 -17.43 -1.08 4.96
CA TRP A 51 -18.63 -0.69 5.72
C TRP A 51 -19.20 0.67 5.32
N TYR A 52 -18.33 1.61 4.88
CA TYR A 52 -18.74 3.00 4.70
C TYR A 52 -18.39 3.51 3.31
N ARG A 53 -19.43 3.90 2.57
CA ARG A 53 -19.23 4.55 1.27
C ARG A 53 -18.48 5.87 1.41
N GLU A 54 -18.74 6.60 2.49
CA GLU A 54 -18.07 7.86 2.77
C GLU A 54 -16.55 7.68 2.89
N ASP A 55 -16.10 6.51 3.37
CA ASP A 55 -14.67 6.23 3.47
C ASP A 55 -14.04 6.04 2.10
N SER A 56 -14.77 5.46 1.13
CA SER A 56 -14.30 5.39 -0.25
C SER A 56 -14.17 6.78 -0.86
N GLU A 57 -15.13 7.64 -0.60
CA GLU A 57 -15.08 9.03 -1.09
C GLU A 57 -13.93 9.79 -0.44
N ARG A 58 -13.74 9.59 0.86
CA ARG A 58 -12.64 10.21 1.60
C ARG A 58 -11.28 9.70 1.11
N LEU A 59 -11.17 8.41 0.79
CA LEU A 59 -9.96 7.82 0.21
C LEU A 59 -9.61 8.50 -1.10
N ALA A 60 -10.59 8.65 -1.98
CA ALA A 60 -10.36 9.32 -3.27
C ALA A 60 -9.87 10.76 -3.09
N ARG A 61 -10.48 11.51 -2.15
CA ARG A 61 -10.06 12.88 -1.87
C ARG A 61 -8.67 12.94 -1.26
N PHE A 62 -8.35 12.01 -0.36
CA PHE A 62 -7.03 11.94 0.27
C PHE A 62 -5.94 11.76 -0.79
N ILE A 63 -6.12 10.82 -1.71
CA ILE A 63 -5.14 10.58 -2.76
C ILE A 63 -5.08 11.77 -3.72
N ALA A 64 -6.22 12.33 -4.09
CA ALA A 64 -6.25 13.46 -5.02
C ALA A 64 -5.46 14.66 -4.49
N ALA A 65 -5.41 14.84 -3.19
CA ALA A 65 -4.72 15.96 -2.55
C ALA A 65 -3.21 15.74 -2.42
N LEU A 66 -2.71 14.53 -2.70
CA LEU A 66 -1.27 14.25 -2.57
C LEU A 66 -0.47 14.93 -3.68
N PRO A 67 0.73 15.42 -3.38
CA PRO A 67 1.59 15.97 -4.41
C PRO A 67 2.09 14.86 -5.34
N GLY A 68 2.30 15.21 -6.61
CA GLY A 68 2.92 14.28 -7.57
C GLY A 68 4.29 13.84 -7.07
N GLY A 69 4.60 12.56 -7.25
CA GLY A 69 5.86 11.99 -6.81
C GLY A 69 5.84 11.44 -5.38
N ALA A 70 4.75 11.62 -4.63
CA ALA A 70 4.67 11.10 -3.26
C ALA A 70 4.61 9.57 -3.27
N PRO A 71 5.55 8.88 -2.59
CA PRO A 71 5.45 7.43 -2.42
C PRO A 71 4.36 7.09 -1.41
N VAL A 72 3.58 6.07 -1.73
CA VAL A 72 2.45 5.67 -0.88
C VAL A 72 2.48 4.16 -0.70
N VAL A 73 2.42 3.74 0.56
CA VAL A 73 2.32 2.34 0.94
C VAL A 73 0.86 2.04 1.22
N VAL A 74 0.33 0.99 0.61
CA VAL A 74 -1.09 0.62 0.69
C VAL A 74 -1.19 -0.78 1.30
N ALA A 75 -1.96 -0.91 2.35
CA ALA A 75 -2.28 -2.20 2.95
C ALA A 75 -3.79 -2.33 3.09
N SER A 76 -4.26 -3.55 3.15
CA SER A 76 -5.65 -3.81 3.49
C SER A 76 -5.73 -4.76 4.67
N GLU A 77 -6.82 -4.72 5.39
CA GLU A 77 -7.14 -5.70 6.42
C GLU A 77 -8.60 -6.11 6.27
N PHE A 78 -8.83 -7.42 6.29
CA PHE A 78 -10.14 -8.00 6.07
C PHE A 78 -10.67 -7.61 4.69
N ASP A 79 -11.93 -7.23 4.56
CA ASP A 79 -12.54 -6.87 3.28
C ASP A 79 -12.43 -5.36 3.01
N VAL A 80 -12.25 -5.01 1.73
CA VAL A 80 -12.28 -3.60 1.30
C VAL A 80 -13.32 -3.36 0.20
N SER A 81 -14.03 -4.41 -0.23
CA SER A 81 -14.75 -4.41 -1.52
C SER A 81 -16.17 -3.84 -1.47
N ARG A 82 -16.87 -3.99 -0.35
CA ARG A 82 -18.34 -3.86 -0.33
C ARG A 82 -18.83 -2.45 -0.68
N MET A 83 -18.18 -1.43 -0.15
CA MET A 83 -18.52 -0.03 -0.40
C MET A 83 -17.45 0.69 -1.22
N LEU A 84 -16.54 -0.07 -1.83
CA LEU A 84 -15.48 0.51 -2.67
C LEU A 84 -16.07 1.11 -3.93
N THR A 85 -15.78 2.39 -4.18
CA THR A 85 -16.36 3.12 -5.32
C THR A 85 -15.41 3.14 -6.51
N ALA A 86 -15.96 3.42 -7.70
CA ALA A 86 -15.16 3.58 -8.91
C ALA A 86 -14.13 4.72 -8.74
N GLU A 87 -14.52 5.79 -8.05
CA GLU A 87 -13.64 6.93 -7.80
C GLU A 87 -12.45 6.56 -6.92
N ALA A 88 -12.70 5.72 -5.90
CA ALA A 88 -11.61 5.25 -5.05
C ALA A 88 -10.66 4.34 -5.83
N VAL A 89 -11.19 3.46 -6.69
CA VAL A 89 -10.36 2.60 -7.54
C VAL A 89 -9.53 3.45 -8.51
N ALA A 90 -10.14 4.47 -9.12
CA ALA A 90 -9.40 5.37 -10.01
C ALA A 90 -8.30 6.12 -9.27
N ALA A 91 -8.58 6.56 -8.04
CA ALA A 91 -7.58 7.22 -7.20
C ALA A 91 -6.41 6.29 -6.88
N LEU A 92 -6.70 5.03 -6.50
CA LEU A 92 -5.64 4.03 -6.29
C LEU A 92 -4.83 3.82 -7.58
N GLY A 93 -5.50 3.82 -8.73
CA GLY A 93 -4.83 3.73 -10.02
C GLY A 93 -3.85 4.87 -10.27
N SER A 94 -4.11 6.06 -9.73
CA SER A 94 -3.20 7.20 -9.85
C SER A 94 -1.91 7.04 -9.04
N LEU A 95 -1.86 6.02 -8.18
CA LEU A 95 -0.63 5.61 -7.49
C LEU A 95 0.13 4.52 -8.25
N GLY A 96 -0.39 4.09 -9.38
CA GLY A 96 0.20 3.03 -10.19
C GLY A 96 -0.42 1.66 -9.97
N LEU A 97 -1.43 1.53 -9.11
CA LEU A 97 -2.08 0.24 -8.85
C LEU A 97 -2.97 -0.16 -10.03
N ALA A 98 -2.94 -1.45 -10.37
CA ALA A 98 -3.72 -2.00 -11.48
C ALA A 98 -5.01 -2.67 -11.04
N GLU A 99 -5.09 -3.14 -9.80
CA GLU A 99 -6.17 -4.01 -9.34
C GLU A 99 -7.40 -3.23 -8.92
N ASP A 100 -8.55 -3.83 -9.18
CA ASP A 100 -9.85 -3.29 -8.78
C ASP A 100 -10.55 -4.38 -7.93
N LEU A 101 -10.68 -4.10 -6.65
CA LEU A 101 -11.25 -5.08 -5.72
C LEU A 101 -12.76 -4.95 -5.54
N ARG A 102 -13.43 -4.11 -6.33
CA ARG A 102 -14.89 -4.05 -6.26
C ARG A 102 -15.50 -5.40 -6.58
N GLY A 103 -16.41 -5.86 -5.74
CA GLY A 103 -17.05 -7.16 -5.90
C GLY A 103 -16.19 -8.35 -5.56
N ARG A 104 -14.97 -8.15 -5.11
CA ARG A 104 -14.05 -9.24 -4.74
C ARG A 104 -13.97 -9.31 -3.23
N PHE A 105 -14.96 -9.94 -2.63
CA PHE A 105 -15.10 -9.99 -1.18
C PHE A 105 -13.90 -10.67 -0.52
N ASN A 106 -13.38 -10.01 0.50
CA ASN A 106 -12.36 -10.55 1.41
C ASN A 106 -11.04 -10.92 0.71
N VAL A 107 -10.70 -10.22 -0.36
CA VAL A 107 -9.42 -10.36 -1.06
C VAL A 107 -8.46 -9.31 -0.48
N LEU A 108 -7.24 -9.75 -0.20
CA LEU A 108 -6.23 -8.90 0.42
C LEU A 108 -5.38 -8.21 -0.63
N HIS A 109 -4.97 -6.99 -0.33
CA HIS A 109 -4.33 -6.09 -1.29
C HIS A 109 -3.17 -5.37 -0.60
N ALA A 110 -1.97 -5.50 -1.15
CA ALA A 110 -0.78 -4.81 -0.66
C ALA A 110 -0.08 -4.15 -1.82
N ALA A 111 0.38 -2.91 -1.64
CA ALA A 111 1.04 -2.22 -2.73
C ALA A 111 1.99 -1.13 -2.23
N ILE A 112 2.95 -0.80 -3.08
CA ILE A 112 3.81 0.37 -2.92
C ILE A 112 3.79 1.09 -4.25
N GLY A 113 3.27 2.31 -4.26
CA GLY A 113 3.11 3.11 -5.46
C GLY A 113 3.61 4.52 -5.30
N VAL A 114 3.43 5.32 -6.36
CA VAL A 114 3.88 6.72 -6.38
C VAL A 114 2.78 7.54 -7.03
N LYS A 115 2.39 8.64 -6.38
CA LYS A 115 1.35 9.52 -6.93
C LYS A 115 1.76 10.03 -8.31
N GLY A 116 0.90 9.83 -9.29
CA GLY A 116 1.12 10.24 -10.67
C GLY A 116 1.75 9.16 -11.54
N ALA A 117 2.10 7.99 -10.98
CA ALA A 117 2.66 6.88 -11.76
C ALA A 117 1.60 6.28 -12.67
N ALA A 118 2.03 5.76 -13.81
CA ALA A 118 1.13 5.09 -14.74
C ALA A 118 0.54 3.84 -14.10
N ARG A 119 -0.72 3.58 -14.40
CA ARG A 119 -1.42 2.40 -13.89
C ARG A 119 -0.66 1.13 -14.27
N GLY A 120 -0.52 0.23 -13.30
CA GLY A 120 0.19 -1.04 -13.49
C GLY A 120 1.67 -0.99 -13.17
N THR A 121 2.21 0.16 -12.73
CA THR A 121 3.63 0.30 -12.42
C THR A 121 3.97 0.10 -10.95
N ALA A 122 2.99 0.05 -10.06
CA ALA A 122 3.23 -0.16 -8.64
C ALA A 122 3.69 -1.59 -8.37
N LEU A 123 4.42 -1.78 -7.28
CA LEU A 123 4.58 -3.11 -6.70
C LEU A 123 3.27 -3.47 -6.04
N GLU A 124 2.67 -4.57 -6.47
CA GLU A 124 1.31 -4.88 -6.05
C GLU A 124 1.10 -6.37 -5.92
N ALA A 125 0.44 -6.78 -4.85
CA ALA A 125 0.06 -8.17 -4.61
C ALA A 125 -1.39 -8.24 -4.18
N VAL A 126 -2.11 -9.23 -4.72
CA VAL A 126 -3.51 -9.51 -4.40
C VAL A 126 -3.61 -11.00 -4.12
N HIS A 127 -4.18 -11.37 -2.97
CA HIS A 127 -4.30 -12.77 -2.59
C HIS A 127 -5.44 -12.96 -1.60
N GLN A 128 -5.97 -14.18 -1.54
CA GLN A 128 -7.07 -14.50 -0.63
C GLN A 128 -6.61 -14.70 0.82
N ASP A 129 -5.38 -15.15 1.03
CA ASP A 129 -4.90 -15.52 2.36
C ASP A 129 -3.98 -14.46 2.98
N ALA A 130 -3.00 -13.99 2.20
CA ALA A 130 -2.10 -12.92 2.64
C ALA A 130 -1.44 -12.31 1.41
N ALA A 131 -1.27 -11.00 1.42
CA ALA A 131 -0.60 -10.30 0.33
C ALA A 131 0.58 -9.52 0.91
N THR A 132 1.77 -9.71 0.33
CA THR A 132 2.99 -9.07 0.82
C THR A 132 3.78 -8.46 -0.33
N VAL A 133 4.23 -7.23 -0.14
CA VAL A 133 5.22 -6.60 -1.04
C VAL A 133 6.34 -6.00 -0.18
N THR A 134 7.56 -6.03 -0.72
CA THR A 134 8.74 -5.61 0.01
C THR A 134 9.67 -4.83 -0.92
N ILE A 135 10.22 -3.73 -0.39
CA ILE A 135 11.35 -3.03 -1.01
C ILE A 135 12.46 -3.00 0.03
N GLY A 136 13.63 -3.53 -0.33
CA GLY A 136 14.81 -3.48 0.54
C GLY A 136 15.70 -2.32 0.18
N ALA A 137 16.43 -1.82 1.16
CA ALA A 137 17.47 -0.84 0.90
C ALA A 137 18.61 -1.49 0.11
N PRO A 138 19.35 -0.74 -0.71
CA PRO A 138 20.39 -1.32 -1.58
C PRO A 138 21.42 -2.18 -0.85
N GLN A 139 21.76 -1.84 0.39
CA GLN A 139 22.75 -2.61 1.13
C GLN A 139 22.31 -4.04 1.41
N PHE A 140 21.01 -4.31 1.53
CA PHE A 140 20.51 -5.68 1.70
C PHE A 140 20.83 -6.55 0.51
N ARG A 141 20.69 -5.99 -0.67
CA ARG A 141 20.91 -6.76 -1.90
C ARG A 141 22.36 -7.18 -2.05
N ILE A 142 23.27 -6.35 -1.59
CA ILE A 142 24.70 -6.67 -1.62
C ILE A 142 24.99 -7.88 -0.73
N VAL A 143 24.42 -7.91 0.45
CA VAL A 143 24.62 -9.01 1.39
C VAL A 143 24.10 -10.32 0.83
N GLU A 144 22.95 -10.30 0.19
CA GLU A 144 22.35 -11.50 -0.36
C GLU A 144 23.19 -12.14 -1.46
N LEU A 145 23.93 -11.36 -2.21
CA LEU A 145 24.72 -11.89 -3.31
C LEU A 145 25.93 -12.69 -2.87
N ASN A 146 26.41 -12.50 -1.67
CA ASN A 146 27.59 -13.16 -1.17
C ASN A 146 27.32 -14.44 -0.42
N GLY A 147 26.30 -14.74 -0.19
CA GLY A 147 25.97 -15.94 0.55
C GLY A 147 26.42 -17.21 -0.10
N LEU A 148 27.22 -15.97 -0.44
CA LEU A 148 27.24 -16.39 -0.77
C LEU A 148 27.48 -16.03 -0.94
N GLU A 149 27.83 -15.53 -0.78
CA GLU A 149 27.76 -15.36 -1.01
C GLU A 149 27.43 -14.78 -0.91
N LEU A 150 27.82 -14.43 -0.33
CA LEU A 150 27.14 -14.23 -0.30
C LEU A 150 26.73 -14.22 -0.42
N ARG A 151 26.85 -14.20 0.01
CA ARG A 151 26.19 -14.54 -0.22
C ARG A 151 25.73 -14.52 -0.33
#